data_e99b60d28c1a1d14c50013c48c6c7f36
#
_entry.id   e99b60d28c1a1d14c50013c48c6c7f36
#
_cell.length_a   1.000
_cell.length_b   1.000
_cell.length_c   1.000
_cell.angle_alpha   90.00
_cell.angle_beta   90.00
_cell.angle_gamma   90.00
#
_symmetry.space_group_name_H-M   'P 1'
#
loop_
_entity.id
_entity.type
_entity.pdbx_description
1 polymer ?
#
loop_
_entity_poly.entity_id
_entity_poly.type
_entity_poly.pdbx_seq_one_letter_code
_entity_poly.pdbx_strand_id
1 'polypeptide(L)'
;MEQAIIEKKKMQYLYGGETYCFMDMETYDQVEIPEERLEWEKQFLLEGQIIEIVFYGSEILGVNLPEKMTFVVTEAAPAVSGNTATNALKEVTIETGLVVKVPLFIDQGEKIVVTTFDGKYSCKG
;
A
#
# COMPACT_ATOMS: atom_id res chain seq x y z
N MET A 1 31.78 -20.75 -1.29
CA MET A 1 30.34 -20.64 -1.25
C MET A 1 29.94 -19.22 -0.85
N GLU A 2 29.15 -18.61 -1.66
CA GLU A 2 28.76 -17.26 -1.38
C GLU A 2 27.38 -17.21 -0.79
N GLN A 3 27.30 -16.49 0.29
CA GLN A 3 26.00 -16.24 0.89
C GLN A 3 25.41 -15.01 0.27
N ALA A 4 24.20 -15.13 -0.17
CA ALA A 4 23.47 -13.98 -0.66
C ALA A 4 23.22 -13.05 0.50
N ILE A 5 23.76 -11.85 0.43
CA ILE A 5 23.54 -10.86 1.47
C ILE A 5 22.37 -10.00 1.03
N ILE A 6 21.26 -10.18 1.72
CA ILE A 6 20.07 -9.41 1.47
C ILE A 6 20.00 -8.31 2.53
N GLU A 7 19.92 -7.08 2.09
CA GLU A 7 19.81 -5.94 2.99
C GLU A 7 18.43 -5.33 2.86
N LYS A 8 17.88 -4.95 3.98
CA LYS A 8 16.60 -4.27 4.03
C LYS A 8 16.82 -2.87 4.55
N LYS A 9 16.41 -1.89 3.78
CA LYS A 9 16.58 -0.49 4.16
C LYS A 9 15.24 0.21 4.17
N LYS A 10 15.02 1.01 5.19
CA LYS A 10 13.80 1.80 5.28
C LYS A 10 13.97 3.06 4.46
N MET A 11 13.09 3.25 3.50
CA MET A 11 13.12 4.40 2.63
C MET A 11 11.76 5.07 2.58
N GLN A 12 11.76 6.37 2.37
CA GLN A 12 10.54 7.13 2.28
C GLN A 12 10.10 7.21 0.82
N TYR A 13 8.85 6.86 0.57
CA TYR A 13 8.29 6.99 -0.76
C TYR A 13 8.01 8.48 -1.03
N LEU A 14 8.57 9.00 -2.11
CA LEU A 14 8.44 10.40 -2.45
C LEU A 14 7.32 10.63 -3.47
N TYR A 15 7.41 9.96 -4.60
CA TYR A 15 6.38 10.08 -5.63
C TYR A 15 6.49 8.91 -6.59
N GLY A 16 5.46 8.75 -7.40
CA GLY A 16 5.40 7.67 -8.36
C GLY A 16 4.84 8.16 -9.69
N GLY A 17 4.93 7.29 -10.67
CA GLY A 17 4.46 7.54 -12.02
C GLY A 17 4.92 6.37 -12.85
N GLU A 18 5.77 6.63 -13.85
CA GLU A 18 6.37 5.55 -14.59
C GLU A 18 7.43 4.83 -13.75
N THR A 19 8.06 5.58 -12.85
CA THR A 19 8.98 5.03 -11.87
C THR A 19 8.60 5.56 -10.50
N TYR A 20 8.90 4.77 -9.48
CA TYR A 20 8.60 5.14 -8.11
C TYR A 20 9.89 5.52 -7.40
N CYS A 21 9.91 6.72 -6.86
CA CYS A 21 11.11 7.28 -6.25
C CYS A 21 11.06 7.13 -4.73
N PHE A 22 12.14 6.62 -4.17
CA PHE A 22 12.29 6.43 -2.73
C PHE A 22 13.56 7.09 -2.25
N MET A 23 13.56 7.59 -1.02
CA MET A 23 14.73 8.24 -0.44
C MET A 23 15.13 7.52 0.84
N ASP A 24 16.43 7.22 0.94
CA ASP A 24 16.97 6.62 2.15
C ASP A 24 16.90 7.63 3.29
N MET A 25 16.38 7.20 4.43
CA MET A 25 16.20 8.09 5.57
C MET A 25 17.54 8.43 6.27
N GLU A 26 18.57 7.65 6.03
CA GLU A 26 19.87 7.88 6.68
C GLU A 26 20.84 8.65 5.79
N THR A 27 20.97 8.22 4.55
CA THR A 27 21.93 8.79 3.63
C THR A 27 21.32 9.79 2.66
N TYR A 28 19.99 9.84 2.59
CA TYR A 28 19.23 10.67 1.66
C TYR A 28 19.48 10.31 0.20
N ASP A 29 19.97 9.10 -0.03
CA ASP A 29 20.14 8.61 -1.39
C ASP A 29 18.78 8.29 -1.99
N GLN A 30 18.60 8.64 -3.25
CA GLN A 30 17.34 8.37 -3.95
C GLN A 30 17.48 7.15 -4.81
N VAL A 31 16.43 6.34 -4.81
CA VAL A 31 16.37 5.12 -5.60
C VAL A 31 15.07 5.15 -6.42
N GLU A 32 15.18 4.78 -7.67
CA GLU A 32 14.02 4.70 -8.55
C GLU A 32 13.74 3.24 -8.87
N ILE A 33 12.48 2.85 -8.72
CA ILE A 33 12.05 1.50 -9.03
C ILE A 33 11.00 1.56 -10.12
N PRO A 34 11.17 0.82 -11.23
CA PRO A 34 10.18 0.83 -12.31
C PRO A 34 8.82 0.35 -11.83
N GLU A 35 7.76 0.91 -12.42
CA GLU A 35 6.40 0.53 -12.09
C GLU A 35 6.17 -0.96 -12.25
N GLU A 36 6.77 -1.56 -13.27
CA GLU A 36 6.57 -2.98 -13.54
C GLU A 36 7.07 -3.90 -12.42
N ARG A 37 7.95 -3.40 -11.55
CA ARG A 37 8.43 -4.17 -10.41
C ARG A 37 7.54 -4.01 -9.19
N LEU A 38 6.62 -3.06 -9.23
CA LEU A 38 5.74 -2.74 -8.12
C LEU A 38 4.27 -2.90 -8.50
N GLU A 39 3.96 -3.83 -9.39
CA GLU A 39 2.58 -4.00 -9.87
C GLU A 39 1.57 -4.20 -8.75
N TRP A 40 1.95 -4.93 -7.73
CA TRP A 40 1.08 -5.15 -6.58
C TRP A 40 1.28 -4.08 -5.51
N GLU A 41 2.53 -3.81 -5.17
CA GLU A 41 2.87 -2.92 -4.08
C GLU A 41 2.45 -1.47 -4.34
N LYS A 42 2.42 -1.06 -5.60
CA LYS A 42 2.06 0.32 -5.92
C LYS A 42 0.66 0.69 -5.43
N GLN A 43 -0.19 -0.28 -5.24
CA GLN A 43 -1.55 -0.04 -4.76
C GLN A 43 -1.57 0.43 -3.31
N PHE A 44 -0.49 0.23 -2.59
CA PHE A 44 -0.42 0.54 -1.18
C PHE A 44 0.60 1.65 -0.86
N LEU A 45 1.18 2.26 -1.87
CA LEU A 45 2.20 3.28 -1.66
C LEU A 45 1.59 4.65 -1.49
N LEU A 46 1.95 5.32 -0.40
CA LEU A 46 1.50 6.68 -0.11
C LEU A 46 2.70 7.59 -0.02
N GLU A 47 2.57 8.81 -0.54
CA GLU A 47 3.63 9.79 -0.47
C GLU A 47 3.99 10.06 0.98
N GLY A 48 5.29 10.07 1.25
CA GLY A 48 5.78 10.29 2.61
C GLY A 48 5.80 9.07 3.48
N GLN A 49 5.31 7.95 2.99
CA GLN A 49 5.27 6.72 3.78
C GLN A 49 6.64 6.04 3.76
N ILE A 50 7.01 5.47 4.89
CA ILE A 50 8.27 4.75 5.00
C ILE A 50 8.02 3.29 4.68
N ILE A 51 8.78 2.77 3.71
CA ILE A 51 8.66 1.41 3.24
C ILE A 51 10.02 0.77 3.22
N GLU A 52 10.06 -0.51 3.58
CA GLU A 52 11.31 -1.25 3.58
C GLU A 52 11.58 -1.79 2.19
N ILE A 53 12.77 -1.49 1.67
CA ILE A 53 13.18 -1.95 0.35
C ILE A 53 14.25 -3.01 0.52
N VAL A 54 14.08 -4.10 -0.20
CA VAL A 54 14.99 -5.24 -0.12
C VAL A 54 16.02 -5.14 -1.24
N PHE A 55 17.28 -5.13 -0.83
CA PHE A 55 18.41 -5.06 -1.76
C PHE A 55 19.19 -6.37 -1.75
N TYR A 56 19.70 -6.74 -2.89
CA TYR A 56 20.63 -7.83 -3.03
C TYR A 56 21.88 -7.26 -3.71
N GLY A 57 22.91 -7.05 -2.89
CA GLY A 57 24.08 -6.35 -3.42
C GLY A 57 23.71 -4.94 -3.85
N SER A 58 23.82 -4.67 -5.12
CA SER A 58 23.44 -3.37 -5.68
C SER A 58 22.10 -3.41 -6.41
N GLU A 59 21.44 -4.55 -6.38
CA GLU A 59 20.16 -4.69 -7.06
C GLU A 59 19.00 -4.58 -6.09
N ILE A 60 17.88 -4.08 -6.58
CA ILE A 60 16.66 -3.99 -5.80
C ILE A 60 15.82 -5.20 -6.13
N LEU A 61 15.55 -6.03 -5.12
CA LEU A 61 14.71 -7.19 -5.29
C LEU A 61 13.22 -6.84 -5.23
N GLY A 62 12.88 -5.82 -4.46
CA GLY A 62 11.51 -5.42 -4.32
C GLY A 62 11.29 -4.63 -3.06
N VAL A 63 10.04 -4.45 -2.68
CA VAL A 63 9.69 -3.75 -1.46
C VAL A 63 9.00 -4.72 -0.51
N ASN A 64 9.23 -4.51 0.77
CA ASN A 64 8.62 -5.31 1.81
C ASN A 64 7.60 -4.45 2.52
N LEU A 65 6.33 -4.71 2.26
CA LEU A 65 5.25 -3.95 2.86
C LEU A 65 4.89 -4.52 4.22
N PRO A 66 4.47 -3.67 5.16
CA PRO A 66 3.92 -4.18 6.42
C PRO A 66 2.71 -5.05 6.14
N GLU A 67 2.45 -6.01 6.99
CA GLU A 67 1.32 -6.90 6.82
C GLU A 67 0.00 -6.13 6.72
N LYS A 68 -0.12 -5.08 7.51
CA LYS A 68 -1.32 -4.25 7.53
C LYS A 68 -0.93 -2.78 7.44
N MET A 69 -1.71 -2.02 6.71
CA MET A 69 -1.51 -0.59 6.55
C MET A 69 -2.82 0.14 6.73
N THR A 70 -2.75 1.32 7.32
CA THR A 70 -3.93 2.15 7.54
C THR A 70 -4.06 3.16 6.41
N PHE A 71 -5.25 3.25 5.84
CA PHE A 71 -5.54 4.19 4.76
C PHE A 71 -6.81 4.96 5.09
N VAL A 72 -6.90 6.17 4.54
CA VAL A 72 -8.10 6.99 4.67
C VAL A 72 -8.98 6.75 3.45
N VAL A 73 -10.27 6.57 3.68
CA VAL A 73 -11.24 6.42 2.61
C VAL A 73 -11.48 7.79 1.98
N THR A 74 -11.17 7.90 0.69
CA THR A 74 -11.37 9.15 -0.04
C THR A 74 -12.72 9.23 -0.71
N GLU A 75 -13.27 8.08 -1.09
CA GLU A 75 -14.59 8.02 -1.69
C GLU A 75 -15.31 6.77 -1.18
N ALA A 76 -16.57 6.92 -0.85
CA ALA A 76 -17.38 5.80 -0.40
C ALA A 76 -18.65 5.75 -1.24
N ALA A 77 -18.92 4.57 -1.79
CA ALA A 77 -20.16 4.37 -2.53
C ALA A 77 -21.34 4.45 -1.55
N PRO A 78 -22.47 5.00 -1.99
CA PRO A 78 -23.64 5.03 -1.12
C PRO A 78 -24.09 3.60 -0.81
N ALA A 79 -24.51 3.40 0.43
CA ALA A 79 -25.04 2.10 0.83
C ALA A 79 -26.34 1.86 0.05
N VAL A 80 -26.36 0.81 -0.74
CA VAL A 80 -27.55 0.48 -1.50
C VAL A 80 -28.44 -0.36 -0.60
N SER A 81 -29.56 0.23 -0.20
CA SER A 81 -30.54 -0.51 0.55
C SER A 81 -31.39 -1.28 -0.44
N GLY A 82 -31.75 -2.46 -0.11
CA GLY A 82 -32.63 -3.22 -0.96
C GLY A 82 -32.25 -4.66 -1.10
N ASN A 83 -31.01 -4.96 -0.95
CA ASN A 83 -30.59 -6.34 -0.92
C ASN A 83 -30.08 -6.66 0.45
N THR A 84 -30.82 -7.42 1.13
CA THR A 84 -30.49 -7.81 2.47
C THR A 84 -29.63 -9.04 2.49
N ALA A 85 -28.62 -9.05 1.65
CA ALA A 85 -27.66 -10.12 1.76
C ALA A 85 -26.97 -9.96 3.11
N THR A 86 -26.81 -11.05 3.79
CA THR A 86 -26.28 -11.04 5.14
C THR A 86 -24.87 -10.52 5.25
N ASN A 87 -24.15 -10.41 4.16
CA ASN A 87 -22.79 -9.91 4.15
C ASN A 87 -22.70 -8.72 3.20
N ALA A 88 -23.52 -7.72 3.46
CA ALA A 88 -23.53 -6.54 2.60
C ALA A 88 -22.24 -5.77 2.78
N LEU A 89 -21.53 -5.60 1.68
CA LEU A 89 -20.31 -4.82 1.63
C LEU A 89 -20.48 -3.75 0.58
N LYS A 90 -19.76 -2.64 0.75
CA LYS A 90 -19.73 -1.60 -0.26
C LYS A 90 -18.31 -1.36 -0.68
N GLU A 91 -18.14 -0.78 -1.85
CA GLU A 91 -16.83 -0.48 -2.36
C GLU A 91 -16.46 0.94 -1.99
N VAL A 92 -15.26 1.13 -1.48
CA VAL A 92 -14.73 2.45 -1.18
C VAL A 92 -13.37 2.58 -1.84
N THR A 93 -13.00 3.82 -2.14
CA THR A 93 -11.69 4.11 -2.70
C THR A 93 -10.84 4.72 -1.60
N ILE A 94 -9.62 4.21 -1.42
CA ILE A 94 -8.69 4.73 -0.44
C ILE A 94 -7.72 5.71 -1.08
N GLU A 95 -6.86 6.31 -0.27
CA GLU A 95 -5.94 7.37 -0.71
C GLU A 95 -5.06 6.98 -1.89
N THR A 96 -4.74 5.71 -2.01
CA THR A 96 -3.89 5.23 -3.10
C THR A 96 -4.63 5.04 -4.40
N GLY A 97 -5.96 5.12 -4.36
CA GLY A 97 -6.78 4.83 -5.53
C GLY A 97 -7.27 3.39 -5.60
N LEU A 98 -6.88 2.57 -4.65
CA LEU A 98 -7.32 1.18 -4.61
C LEU A 98 -8.75 1.09 -4.12
N VAL A 99 -9.55 0.25 -4.77
CA VAL A 99 -10.93 0.00 -4.36
C VAL A 99 -10.95 -1.21 -3.44
N VAL A 100 -11.55 -1.03 -2.27
CA VAL A 100 -11.60 -2.06 -1.24
C VAL A 100 -13.06 -2.27 -0.82
N LYS A 101 -13.43 -3.51 -0.59
CA LYS A 101 -14.76 -3.82 -0.09
C LYS A 101 -14.75 -3.75 1.43
N VAL A 102 -15.66 -2.95 1.98
CA VAL A 102 -15.73 -2.70 3.42
C VAL A 102 -17.17 -2.84 3.88
N PRO A 103 -17.40 -3.03 5.20
CA PRO A 103 -18.76 -3.03 5.74
C PRO A 103 -19.46 -1.71 5.45
N LEU A 104 -20.80 -1.75 5.45
CA LEU A 104 -21.58 -0.58 5.11
C LEU A 104 -21.41 0.59 6.06
N PHE A 105 -20.93 0.35 7.27
CA PHE A 105 -20.76 1.43 8.25
C PHE A 105 -19.53 2.30 8.01
N ILE A 106 -18.68 1.94 7.06
CA ILE A 106 -17.50 2.72 6.75
C ILE A 106 -17.86 3.86 5.81
N ASP A 107 -17.53 5.08 6.19
CA ASP A 107 -17.84 6.26 5.39
C ASP A 107 -16.58 6.95 4.91
N GLN A 108 -16.77 7.90 4.00
CA GLN A 108 -15.70 8.72 3.49
C GLN A 108 -15.03 9.47 4.63
N GLY A 109 -13.71 9.49 4.62
CA GLY A 109 -12.95 10.18 5.66
C GLY A 109 -12.57 9.29 6.83
N GLU A 110 -13.08 8.08 6.88
CA GLU A 110 -12.72 7.15 7.94
C GLU A 110 -11.43 6.41 7.60
N LYS A 111 -10.73 6.00 8.63
CA LYS A 111 -9.51 5.22 8.45
C LYS A 111 -9.83 3.75 8.56
N ILE A 112 -9.26 2.97 7.67
CA ILE A 112 -9.42 1.53 7.67
C ILE A 112 -8.06 0.87 7.59
N VAL A 113 -7.96 -0.34 8.13
CA VAL A 113 -6.76 -1.14 8.04
C VAL A 113 -6.94 -2.17 6.94
N VAL A 114 -6.00 -2.18 6.01
CA VAL A 114 -6.04 -3.07 4.86
C VAL A 114 -4.84 -4.00 4.93
N THR A 115 -5.06 -5.29 4.70
CA THR A 115 -3.97 -6.25 4.63
C THR A 115 -3.29 -6.12 3.29
N THR A 116 -1.97 -6.02 3.30
CA THR A 116 -1.22 -5.74 2.08
C THR A 116 -1.01 -6.97 1.19
N PHE A 117 -1.13 -8.15 1.75
CA PHE A 117 -0.90 -9.35 0.95
C PHE A 117 -2.10 -9.73 0.08
N ASP A 118 -3.29 -9.29 0.43
CA ASP A 118 -4.48 -9.59 -0.38
C ASP A 118 -5.30 -8.34 -0.70
N GLY A 119 -4.95 -7.18 -0.13
CA GLY A 119 -5.64 -5.94 -0.42
C GLY A 119 -7.06 -5.86 0.10
N LYS A 120 -7.35 -6.55 1.18
CA LYS A 120 -8.69 -6.60 1.74
C LYS A 120 -8.77 -5.86 3.06
N TYR A 121 -9.98 -5.38 3.34
CA TYR A 121 -10.28 -4.72 4.61
C TYR A 121 -10.07 -5.69 5.77
N SER A 122 -9.36 -5.24 6.77
CA SER A 122 -9.12 -6.02 7.99
C SER A 122 -9.97 -5.51 9.14
N CYS A 123 -9.85 -4.23 9.43
CA CYS A 123 -10.61 -3.64 10.53
C CYS A 123 -10.59 -2.12 10.38
N LYS A 124 -11.37 -1.46 11.24
CA LYS A 124 -11.40 0.00 11.25
C LYS A 124 -10.16 0.50 11.98
N GLY A 125 -9.49 1.46 11.37
CA GLY A 125 -8.27 2.03 11.93
C GLY A 125 -8.47 3.07 13.01
#